data_0e9acac7becd52d7a475a6d75882f040
#
_entry.id   0e9acac7becd52d7a475a6d75882f040
#
_cell.length_a   1.000
_cell.length_b   1.000
_cell.length_c   1.000
_cell.angle_alpha   90.00
_cell.angle_beta   90.00
_cell.angle_gamma   90.00
#
_symmetry.space_group_name_H-M   'P 1'
#
loop_
_entity.id
_entity.type
_entity.pdbx_description
1 polymer ?
#
loop_
_entity_poly.entity_id
_entity_poly.type
_entity_poly.pdbx_seq_one_letter_code
_entity_poly.pdbx_strand_id
1 'polypeptide(L)'
;MRTIIIGYMLIDTRILPLLAKSDWRSPQLTVRDSGNTLTFHIQDAFNYHGYDAVGGVVLGFRLLQRAIAILSPNVPPERRELTLFTAFPGLGARDCFELVSRMVSGDRFTLDARFANTTAQAGVEGRF
;
A
#
# COMPACT_ATOMS: atom_id res chain seq x y z
N MET A 1 7.38 9.84 -10.62
CA MET A 1 6.41 9.74 -9.51
C MET A 1 5.43 8.63 -9.81
N ARG A 2 5.21 7.74 -8.89
CA ARG A 2 4.28 6.61 -9.02
C ARG A 2 3.15 6.78 -8.03
N THR A 3 1.93 6.93 -8.51
CA THR A 3 0.77 7.28 -7.68
C THR A 3 -0.10 6.07 -7.43
N ILE A 4 -0.42 5.86 -6.18
CA ILE A 4 -1.35 4.83 -5.69
C ILE A 4 -2.64 5.55 -5.27
N ILE A 5 -3.75 5.17 -5.87
CA ILE A 5 -5.07 5.65 -5.45
C ILE A 5 -5.83 4.46 -4.87
N ILE A 6 -6.08 4.50 -3.57
CA ILE A 6 -6.88 3.51 -2.85
C ILE A 6 -8.27 4.10 -2.62
N GLY A 7 -9.24 3.61 -3.33
CA GLY A 7 -10.63 4.10 -3.34
C GLY A 7 -11.30 3.84 -4.69
N TYR A 8 -10.52 3.75 -5.74
CA TYR A 8 -10.97 3.36 -7.08
C TYR A 8 -10.20 2.14 -7.56
N MET A 9 -10.28 1.03 -6.84
CA MET A 9 -9.83 -0.22 -7.42
C MET A 9 -10.95 -0.78 -8.30
N LEU A 10 -11.17 -0.13 -9.46
CA LEU A 10 -11.69 -0.82 -10.62
C LEU A 10 -10.64 -1.87 -10.98
N ILE A 11 -10.95 -3.12 -10.70
CA ILE A 11 -10.15 -4.23 -11.21
C ILE A 11 -10.37 -4.24 -12.71
N ASP A 12 -9.49 -3.55 -13.43
CA ASP A 12 -9.40 -3.72 -14.86
C ASP A 12 -9.01 -5.19 -15.10
N THR A 13 -9.90 -5.95 -15.71
CA THR A 13 -9.68 -7.37 -16.00
C THR A 13 -8.42 -7.62 -16.82
N ARG A 14 -7.88 -6.58 -17.50
CA ARG A 14 -6.60 -6.61 -18.22
C ARG A 14 -5.39 -6.70 -17.28
N ILE A 15 -5.57 -6.35 -16.01
CA ILE A 15 -4.52 -6.39 -14.98
C ILE A 15 -4.45 -7.77 -14.30
N LEU A 16 -5.51 -8.58 -14.39
CA LEU A 16 -5.56 -9.92 -13.77
C LEU A 16 -4.36 -10.83 -14.13
N PRO A 17 -3.89 -10.88 -15.40
CA PRO A 17 -2.71 -11.68 -15.74
C PRO A 17 -1.41 -11.15 -15.13
N LEU A 18 -1.30 -9.84 -14.90
CA LEU A 18 -0.15 -9.22 -14.23
C LEU A 18 -0.16 -9.50 -12.72
N LEU A 19 -1.35 -9.61 -12.14
CA LEU A 19 -1.53 -9.94 -10.73
C LEU A 19 -1.19 -11.41 -10.42
N ALA A 20 -1.36 -12.30 -11.40
CA ALA A 20 -1.01 -13.72 -11.25
C ALA A 20 0.49 -13.95 -11.15
N LYS A 21 1.32 -13.01 -11.61
CA LYS A 21 2.78 -13.08 -11.55
C LYS A 21 3.39 -12.46 -10.28
N SER A 22 2.61 -11.73 -9.50
CA SER A 22 3.08 -11.14 -8.26
C SER A 22 2.84 -12.09 -7.10
N ASP A 23 3.88 -12.44 -6.36
CA ASP A 23 3.74 -13.21 -5.13
C ASP A 23 3.25 -12.30 -3.99
N TRP A 24 2.00 -11.82 -4.15
CA TRP A 24 1.35 -10.99 -3.14
C TRP A 24 1.11 -11.72 -1.81
N ARG A 25 1.33 -13.04 -1.78
CA ARG A 25 1.27 -13.87 -0.57
C ARG A 25 2.60 -13.93 0.15
N SER A 26 3.67 -13.47 -0.50
CA SER A 26 4.97 -13.37 0.14
C SER A 26 4.89 -12.56 1.44
N PRO A 27 5.58 -12.95 2.52
CA PRO A 27 5.62 -12.17 3.74
C PRO A 27 6.50 -10.92 3.61
N GLN A 28 7.04 -10.62 2.44
CA GLN A 28 7.99 -9.54 2.22
C GLN A 28 7.66 -8.70 0.99
N LEU A 29 8.14 -7.45 0.98
CA LEU A 29 8.13 -6.57 -0.16
C LEU A 29 9.46 -5.82 -0.27
N THR A 30 9.78 -5.37 -1.47
CA THR A 30 11.06 -4.75 -1.76
C THR A 30 10.85 -3.39 -2.44
N VAL A 31 11.58 -2.40 -1.96
CA VAL A 31 11.73 -1.08 -2.58
C VAL A 31 13.20 -0.73 -2.66
N ARG A 32 13.53 0.41 -3.25
CA ARG A 32 14.89 0.97 -3.22
C ARG A 32 14.91 2.30 -2.47
N ASP A 33 16.04 2.64 -1.91
CA ASP A 33 16.31 3.97 -1.36
C ASP A 33 17.70 4.40 -1.84
N SER A 34 17.74 5.46 -2.63
CA SER A 34 18.98 5.94 -3.26
C SER A 34 19.71 4.83 -4.03
N GLY A 35 18.95 4.00 -4.75
CA GLY A 35 19.45 2.85 -5.51
C GLY A 35 19.75 1.59 -4.72
N ASN A 36 19.76 1.65 -3.39
CA ASN A 36 19.97 0.48 -2.53
C ASN A 36 18.66 -0.28 -2.30
N THR A 37 18.72 -1.60 -2.33
CA THR A 37 17.57 -2.47 -2.10
C THR A 37 17.24 -2.54 -0.61
N LEU A 38 15.97 -2.31 -0.29
CA LEU A 38 15.40 -2.48 1.05
C LEU A 38 14.29 -3.53 0.98
N THR A 39 14.39 -4.54 1.82
CA THR A 39 13.36 -5.58 1.95
C THR A 39 12.69 -5.47 3.31
N PHE A 40 11.37 -5.34 3.30
CA PHE A 40 10.54 -5.30 4.50
C PHE A 40 9.72 -6.58 4.59
N HIS A 41 9.67 -7.15 5.79
CA HIS A 41 8.79 -8.26 6.12
C HIS A 41 7.53 -7.72 6.80
N ILE A 42 6.43 -8.45 6.71
CA ILE A 42 5.19 -8.04 7.38
C ILE A 42 5.40 -7.90 8.90
N GLN A 43 6.35 -8.65 9.47
CA GLN A 43 6.71 -8.53 10.88
C GLN A 43 7.30 -7.15 11.22
N ASP A 44 8.02 -6.53 10.29
CA ASP A 44 8.55 -5.16 10.49
C ASP A 44 7.42 -4.15 10.65
N ALA A 45 6.33 -4.32 9.91
CA ALA A 45 5.15 -3.47 10.02
C ALA A 45 4.44 -3.66 11.38
N PHE A 46 4.36 -4.88 11.89
CA PHE A 46 3.85 -5.13 13.24
C PHE A 46 4.75 -4.57 14.33
N ASN A 47 6.06 -4.70 14.17
CA ASN A 47 7.03 -4.13 15.11
C ASN A 47 6.94 -2.59 15.14
N TYR A 48 6.66 -1.98 14.00
CA TYR A 48 6.53 -0.52 13.89
C TYR A 48 5.22 0.01 14.48
N HIS A 49 4.08 -0.62 14.14
CA HIS A 49 2.75 -0.17 14.56
C HIS A 49 2.32 -0.74 15.91
N GLY A 50 2.66 -1.97 16.19
CA GLY A 50 2.08 -2.76 17.29
C GLY A 50 0.95 -3.67 16.82
N TYR A 51 0.23 -4.26 17.77
CA TYR A 51 -0.77 -5.29 17.49
C TYR A 51 -2.23 -4.86 17.74
N ASP A 52 -2.48 -3.59 17.97
CA ASP A 52 -3.81 -3.05 18.23
C ASP A 52 -4.66 -2.88 16.95
N ALA A 53 -4.03 -2.87 15.78
CA ALA A 53 -4.70 -2.73 14.48
C ALA A 53 -4.18 -3.76 13.44
N VAL A 54 -4.16 -5.04 13.82
CA VAL A 54 -3.61 -6.14 12.98
C VAL A 54 -4.20 -6.14 11.57
N GLY A 55 -5.52 -5.99 11.44
CA GLY A 55 -6.20 -5.94 10.14
C GLY A 55 -5.70 -4.79 9.26
N GLY A 56 -5.53 -3.61 9.84
CA GLY A 56 -5.03 -2.43 9.13
C GLY A 56 -3.58 -2.60 8.68
N VAL A 57 -2.72 -3.17 9.51
CA VAL A 57 -1.32 -3.46 9.16
C VAL A 57 -1.25 -4.44 7.99
N VAL A 58 -1.98 -5.56 8.07
CA VAL A 58 -2.01 -6.55 6.98
C VAL A 58 -2.55 -5.94 5.70
N LEU A 59 -3.64 -5.18 5.79
CA LEU A 59 -4.23 -4.49 4.64
C LEU A 59 -3.22 -3.56 3.98
N GLY A 60 -2.57 -2.69 4.75
CA GLY A 60 -1.58 -1.74 4.24
C GLY A 60 -0.40 -2.44 3.55
N PHE A 61 0.11 -3.50 4.16
CA PHE A 61 1.21 -4.28 3.60
C PHE A 61 0.82 -4.94 2.26
N ARG A 62 -0.35 -5.58 2.20
CA ARG A 62 -0.85 -6.23 0.98
C ARG A 62 -1.18 -5.25 -0.13
N LEU A 63 -1.74 -4.09 0.21
CA LEU A 63 -1.99 -3.02 -0.75
C LEU A 63 -0.70 -2.51 -1.38
N LEU A 64 0.35 -2.30 -0.59
CA LEU A 64 1.66 -1.91 -1.11
C LEU A 64 2.27 -2.98 -2.01
N GLN A 65 2.25 -4.25 -1.60
CA GLN A 65 2.73 -5.34 -2.43
C GLN A 65 2.04 -5.35 -3.81
N ARG A 66 0.72 -5.22 -3.80
CA ARG A 66 -0.08 -5.22 -5.02
C ARG A 66 0.18 -4.00 -5.89
N ALA A 67 0.23 -2.82 -5.28
CA ALA A 67 0.52 -1.57 -5.98
C ALA A 67 1.91 -1.60 -6.63
N ILE A 68 2.93 -2.04 -5.91
CA ILE A 68 4.29 -2.17 -6.42
C ILE A 68 4.36 -3.16 -7.59
N ALA A 69 3.68 -4.29 -7.48
CA ALA A 69 3.64 -5.28 -8.55
C ALA A 69 3.02 -4.73 -9.85
N ILE A 70 2.04 -3.83 -9.74
CA ILE A 70 1.38 -3.20 -10.89
C ILE A 70 2.22 -2.04 -11.44
N LEU A 71 2.71 -1.16 -10.56
CA LEU A 71 3.38 0.07 -10.95
C LEU A 71 4.84 -0.15 -11.36
N SER A 72 5.46 -1.21 -10.85
CA SER A 72 6.89 -1.47 -11.04
C SER A 72 7.16 -2.98 -11.16
N PRO A 73 6.64 -3.64 -12.20
CA PRO A 73 6.63 -5.10 -12.29
C PRO A 73 8.01 -5.74 -12.47
N ASN A 74 8.99 -5.00 -12.98
CA ASN A 74 10.29 -5.53 -13.34
C ASN A 74 11.41 -5.15 -12.36
N VAL A 75 11.29 -3.98 -11.73
CA VAL A 75 12.33 -3.44 -10.83
C VAL A 75 11.65 -2.80 -9.63
N PRO A 76 12.11 -3.06 -8.40
CA PRO A 76 11.57 -2.39 -7.22
C PRO A 76 11.63 -0.86 -7.37
N PRO A 77 10.56 -0.14 -7.03
CA PRO A 77 10.54 1.32 -7.16
C PRO A 77 11.42 1.99 -6.11
N GLU A 78 11.88 3.19 -6.39
CA GLU A 78 12.42 4.06 -5.35
C GLU A 78 11.29 4.42 -4.37
N ARG A 79 11.52 4.21 -3.07
CA ARG A 79 10.49 4.40 -2.05
C ARG A 79 9.93 5.83 -2.04
N ARG A 80 10.75 6.81 -2.38
CA ARG A 80 10.37 8.22 -2.41
C ARG A 80 9.61 8.65 -3.67
N GLU A 81 9.47 7.77 -4.65
CA GLU A 81 8.63 7.99 -5.83
C GLU A 81 7.16 7.59 -5.60
N LEU A 82 6.87 6.88 -4.52
CA LEU A 82 5.52 6.42 -4.21
C LEU A 82 4.71 7.55 -3.57
N THR A 83 3.52 7.80 -4.12
CA THR A 83 2.52 8.74 -3.59
C THR A 83 1.20 8.01 -3.42
N LEU A 84 0.48 8.30 -2.36
CA LEU A 84 -0.77 7.61 -2.05
C LEU A 84 -1.89 8.59 -1.70
N PHE A 85 -3.04 8.36 -2.34
CA PHE A 85 -4.31 9.03 -2.04
C PHE A 85 -5.31 7.99 -1.55
N THR A 86 -5.93 8.23 -0.42
CA THR A 86 -6.87 7.28 0.19
C THR A 86 -7.96 7.97 0.99
N ALA A 87 -9.13 7.35 1.09
CA ALA A 87 -10.15 7.70 2.08
C ALA A 87 -10.05 6.83 3.35
N PHE A 88 -9.21 5.79 3.35
CA PHE A 88 -9.10 4.86 4.47
C PHE A 88 -8.29 5.46 5.61
N PRO A 89 -8.91 5.71 6.81
CA PRO A 89 -8.28 6.40 7.91
C PRO A 89 -7.46 5.48 8.84
N GLY A 90 -7.35 4.19 8.52
CA GLY A 90 -6.75 3.19 9.42
C GLY A 90 -5.28 3.46 9.72
N LEU A 91 -4.96 3.62 11.01
CA LEU A 91 -3.60 3.95 11.46
C LEU A 91 -2.60 2.82 11.20
N GLY A 92 -3.03 1.56 11.28
CA GLY A 92 -2.16 0.43 10.98
C GLY A 92 -1.68 0.42 9.52
N ALA A 93 -2.57 0.73 8.58
CA ALA A 93 -2.21 0.85 7.17
C ALA A 93 -1.30 2.07 6.94
N ARG A 94 -1.63 3.22 7.55
CA ARG A 94 -0.83 4.44 7.46
C ARG A 94 0.60 4.22 7.94
N ASP A 95 0.77 3.55 9.08
CA ASP A 95 2.10 3.26 9.62
C ASP A 95 2.89 2.29 8.73
N CYS A 96 2.21 1.33 8.12
CA CYS A 96 2.83 0.44 7.13
C CYS A 96 3.32 1.24 5.91
N PHE A 97 2.51 2.19 5.41
CA PHE A 97 2.90 3.06 4.31
C PHE A 97 4.11 3.94 4.68
N GLU A 98 4.13 4.47 5.89
CA GLU A 98 5.27 5.26 6.38
C GLU A 98 6.54 4.42 6.50
N LEU A 99 6.46 3.25 7.12
CA LEU A 99 7.60 2.35 7.28
C LEU A 99 8.28 2.07 5.93
N VAL A 100 7.50 1.69 4.94
CA VAL A 100 8.02 1.23 3.65
C VAL A 100 8.48 2.38 2.77
N SER A 101 7.70 3.46 2.68
CA SER A 101 7.89 4.49 1.66
C SER A 101 8.23 5.87 2.19
N ARG A 102 8.13 6.09 3.50
CA ARG A 102 8.29 7.43 4.11
C ARG A 102 7.33 8.46 3.51
N MET A 103 6.14 8.03 3.06
CA MET A 103 5.24 8.92 2.33
C MET A 103 4.48 9.87 3.24
N VAL A 104 4.25 9.51 4.50
CA VAL A 104 3.57 10.39 5.47
C VAL A 104 4.49 11.54 5.86
N SER A 105 5.70 11.23 6.32
CA SER A 105 6.70 12.24 6.69
C SER A 105 7.24 13.03 5.49
N GLY A 106 7.10 12.49 4.28
CA GLY A 106 7.54 13.13 3.04
C GLY A 106 6.44 13.87 2.28
N ASP A 107 5.29 14.14 2.89
CA ASP A 107 4.14 14.85 2.28
C ASP A 107 3.65 14.23 0.96
N ARG A 108 3.68 12.89 0.87
CA ARG A 108 3.21 12.13 -0.29
C ARG A 108 2.05 11.19 0.04
N PHE A 109 1.43 11.39 1.20
CA PHE A 109 0.25 10.69 1.67
C PHE A 109 -0.90 11.69 1.82
N THR A 110 -2.03 11.43 1.16
CA THR A 110 -3.23 12.27 1.25
C THR A 110 -4.41 11.42 1.70
N LEU A 111 -4.95 11.76 2.86
CA LEU A 111 -6.20 11.20 3.39
C LEU A 111 -7.33 12.17 3.07
N ASP A 112 -8.30 11.73 2.25
CA ASP A 112 -9.43 12.57 1.86
C ASP A 112 -10.66 11.69 1.60
N ALA A 113 -11.75 11.97 2.31
CA ALA A 113 -13.02 11.24 2.18
C ALA A 113 -13.60 11.27 0.76
N ARG A 114 -13.19 12.22 -0.08
CA ARG A 114 -13.61 12.27 -1.50
C ARG A 114 -13.12 11.09 -2.32
N PHE A 115 -12.11 10.37 -1.86
CA PHE A 115 -11.63 9.13 -2.49
C PHE A 115 -12.43 7.89 -2.09
N ALA A 116 -13.45 8.03 -1.22
CA ALA A 116 -14.29 6.92 -0.82
C ALA A 116 -15.09 6.36 -2.01
N ASN A 117 -15.08 5.02 -2.14
CA ASN A 117 -15.91 4.33 -3.12
C ASN A 117 -17.32 4.11 -2.54
N THR A 118 -18.26 4.93 -2.92
CA THR A 118 -19.64 4.88 -2.41
C THR A 118 -20.42 3.65 -2.86
N THR A 119 -19.94 2.92 -3.87
CA THR A 119 -20.57 1.69 -4.37
C THR A 119 -19.99 0.42 -3.77
N ALA A 120 -18.86 0.53 -3.06
CA ALA A 120 -18.24 -0.60 -2.38
C ALA A 120 -19.09 -1.05 -1.17
N GLN A 121 -18.99 -2.33 -0.84
CA GLN A 121 -19.58 -2.85 0.38
C GLN A 121 -18.92 -2.17 1.59
N ALA A 122 -19.73 -1.70 2.53
CA ALA A 122 -19.23 -1.07 3.74
C ALA A 122 -18.55 -2.12 4.64
N GLY A 123 -17.34 -1.80 5.08
CA GLY A 123 -16.67 -2.51 6.16
C GLY A 123 -17.05 -1.95 7.53
N VAL A 124 -16.34 -2.38 8.57
CA VAL A 124 -16.58 -1.91 9.95
C VAL A 124 -16.36 -0.41 10.08
N GLU A 125 -15.41 0.15 9.34
CA GLU A 125 -15.04 1.59 9.38
C GLU A 125 -15.68 2.40 8.23
N GLY A 126 -16.52 1.78 7.41
CA GLY A 126 -17.19 2.46 6.29
C GLY A 126 -16.80 1.94 4.91
N ARG A 127 -17.01 2.79 3.89
CA ARG A 127 -16.65 2.51 2.49
C ARG A 127 -15.44 3.36 2.10
N PHE A 128 -14.43 2.70 1.58
CA PHE A 128 -13.16 3.33 1.22
C PHE A 128 -12.67 2.95 -0.16
#